data_c9ad2ad76c95d21847902ac04214ae4e
#
_entry.id   c9ad2ad76c95d21847902ac04214ae4e
#
_cell.length_a   1.000
_cell.length_b   1.000
_cell.length_c   1.000
_cell.angle_alpha   90.00
_cell.angle_beta   90.00
_cell.angle_gamma   90.00
#
_symmetry.space_group_name_H-M   'P 1'
#
loop_
_entity.id
_entity.type
_entity.pdbx_description
1 polymer ?
#
loop_
_entity_poly.entity_id
_entity_poly.type
_entity_poly.pdbx_seq_one_letter_code
_entity_poly.pdbx_strand_id
1 'polypeptide(L)'
;AALAARQGDGVFNLTLNQAQITVEGHAQGSLTSAALQSPPTFSKPISAQLLEEALALFGYTHNDLDERIKPAHINGGAGHLVLALNSRAQLKAMHYDQQAGRELMVREGWATILLVWAETEQLFHTRNPFAFGGVYEDPATGAATAALGGYLRDIGWPHGGLIDIIQAEDMGSPSRLRAEIPEQPGSSIRVSGMARTL
;
A
#
# COMPACT_ATOMS: atom_id res chain seq x y z
N ALA A 1 11.15 -11.00 6.74
CA ALA A 1 11.29 -12.39 6.23
C ALA A 1 12.77 -12.81 6.11
N ALA A 2 13.60 -12.13 5.31
CA ALA A 2 15.02 -12.53 5.10
C ALA A 2 15.86 -12.62 6.36
N LEU A 3 15.64 -11.74 7.35
CA LEU A 3 16.32 -11.82 8.65
C LEU A 3 15.89 -13.05 9.44
N ALA A 4 14.59 -13.33 9.53
CA ALA A 4 14.08 -14.51 10.21
C ALA A 4 14.55 -15.82 9.55
N ALA A 5 14.63 -15.86 8.22
CA ALA A 5 15.15 -17.01 7.49
C ALA A 5 16.64 -17.29 7.80
N ARG A 6 17.42 -16.26 8.15
CA ARG A 6 18.87 -16.40 8.46
C ARG A 6 19.18 -16.53 9.95
N GLN A 7 18.40 -15.90 10.81
CA GLN A 7 18.67 -15.74 12.25
C GLN A 7 17.66 -16.49 13.13
N GLY A 8 16.65 -17.14 12.52
CA GLY A 8 15.54 -17.78 13.23
C GLY A 8 14.44 -16.81 13.61
N ASP A 9 13.44 -17.34 14.32
CA ASP A 9 12.29 -16.58 14.78
C ASP A 9 12.70 -15.46 15.73
N GLY A 10 12.06 -14.29 15.57
CA GLY A 10 12.36 -13.18 16.46
C GLY A 10 11.69 -11.86 16.06
N VAL A 11 11.93 -10.89 16.93
CA VAL A 11 11.54 -9.49 16.74
C VAL A 11 12.79 -8.68 16.41
N PHE A 12 12.77 -8.01 15.26
CA PHE A 12 13.89 -7.23 14.76
C PHE A 12 13.52 -5.75 14.77
N ASN A 13 14.30 -4.93 15.45
CA ASN A 13 14.17 -3.48 15.40
C ASN A 13 14.99 -2.96 14.23
N LEU A 14 14.33 -2.29 13.29
CA LEU A 14 14.98 -1.67 12.15
C LEU A 14 14.95 -0.16 12.30
N THR A 15 16.11 0.46 12.20
CA THR A 15 16.24 1.92 12.16
C THR A 15 16.20 2.38 10.71
N LEU A 16 15.18 3.15 10.35
CA LEU A 16 15.04 3.83 9.08
C LEU A 16 15.55 5.26 9.21
N ASN A 17 15.72 5.97 8.09
CA ASN A 17 16.20 7.36 8.11
C ASN A 17 15.34 8.31 8.94
N GLN A 18 14.02 8.04 9.04
CA GLN A 18 13.04 8.93 9.70
C GLN A 18 12.20 8.22 10.78
N ALA A 19 12.38 6.92 11.01
CA ALA A 19 11.58 6.15 11.96
C ALA A 19 12.30 4.88 12.42
N GLN A 20 11.86 4.36 13.56
CA GLN A 20 12.14 2.98 13.95
C GLN A 20 10.89 2.14 13.70
N ILE A 21 11.07 0.95 13.14
CA ILE A 21 10.00 -0.01 12.95
C ILE A 21 10.39 -1.35 13.57
N THR A 22 9.38 -2.08 14.00
CA THR A 22 9.53 -3.44 14.50
C THR A 22 9.04 -4.42 13.45
N VAL A 23 9.83 -5.43 13.15
CA VAL A 23 9.48 -6.52 12.24
C VAL A 23 9.58 -7.84 13.01
N GLU A 24 8.48 -8.55 13.08
CA GLU A 24 8.42 -9.93 13.56
C GLU A 24 8.67 -10.88 12.39
N GLY A 25 9.39 -11.96 12.62
CA GLY A 25 9.61 -12.98 11.61
C GLY A 25 9.55 -14.37 12.21
N HIS A 26 8.85 -15.30 11.55
CA HIS A 26 8.73 -16.71 11.94
C HIS A 26 8.98 -17.60 10.74
N ALA A 27 9.95 -18.49 10.85
CA ALA A 27 10.26 -19.47 9.82
C ALA A 27 9.33 -20.70 9.95
N GLN A 28 8.70 -21.10 8.85
CA GLN A 28 7.84 -22.30 8.76
C GLN A 28 8.24 -23.13 7.54
N GLY A 29 9.24 -23.98 7.68
CA GLY A 29 9.78 -24.76 6.56
C GLY A 29 10.40 -23.87 5.49
N SER A 30 9.88 -23.93 4.27
CA SER A 30 10.30 -23.08 3.13
C SER A 30 9.64 -21.68 3.12
N LEU A 31 8.68 -21.44 3.99
CA LEU A 31 7.98 -20.17 4.11
C LEU A 31 8.44 -19.41 5.35
N THR A 32 8.43 -18.11 5.27
CA THR A 32 8.67 -17.22 6.42
C THR A 32 7.52 -16.23 6.50
N SER A 33 6.79 -16.25 7.61
CA SER A 33 5.86 -15.16 7.91
C SER A 33 6.63 -13.95 8.41
N ALA A 34 6.18 -12.76 8.06
CA ALA A 34 6.71 -11.52 8.60
C ALA A 34 5.57 -10.56 8.88
N ALA A 35 5.71 -9.81 9.96
CA ALA A 35 4.82 -8.70 10.28
C ALA A 35 5.62 -7.46 10.64
N LEU A 36 5.15 -6.31 10.20
CA LEU A 36 5.70 -5.02 10.58
C LEU A 36 4.64 -4.19 11.30
N GLN A 37 5.08 -3.41 12.28
CA GLN A 37 4.29 -2.36 12.89
C GLN A 37 4.66 -1.04 12.23
N SER A 38 3.70 -0.38 11.57
CA SER A 38 3.95 0.91 10.92
C SER A 38 4.19 2.03 11.94
N PRO A 39 4.79 3.15 11.57
CA PRO A 39 4.59 4.41 12.30
C PRO A 39 3.12 4.79 12.39
N PRO A 40 2.75 5.76 13.27
CA PRO A 40 1.41 6.37 13.28
C PRO A 40 0.98 6.79 11.88
N THR A 41 -0.28 6.49 11.55
CA THR A 41 -0.83 6.78 10.22
C THR A 41 -1.55 8.12 10.19
N PHE A 42 -1.51 8.79 9.04
CA PHE A 42 -2.33 9.98 8.79
C PHE A 42 -2.70 10.08 7.31
N SER A 43 -3.74 10.85 7.04
CA SER A 43 -4.20 11.17 5.69
C SER A 43 -4.49 12.65 5.55
N LYS A 44 -4.44 13.17 4.32
CA LYS A 44 -4.86 14.52 3.97
C LYS A 44 -5.43 14.55 2.56
N PRO A 45 -6.44 15.40 2.30
CA PRO A 45 -6.94 15.63 0.96
C PRO A 45 -5.83 16.12 0.01
N ILE A 46 -5.97 15.85 -1.27
CA ILE A 46 -5.18 16.47 -2.33
C ILE A 46 -5.97 17.57 -3.03
N SER A 47 -5.28 18.47 -3.73
CA SER A 47 -5.95 19.52 -4.51
C SER A 47 -6.62 18.93 -5.75
N ALA A 48 -7.66 19.60 -6.27
CA ALA A 48 -8.30 19.20 -7.51
C ALA A 48 -7.30 19.17 -8.69
N GLN A 49 -6.42 20.15 -8.77
CA GLN A 49 -5.39 20.18 -9.82
C GLN A 49 -4.46 18.96 -9.77
N LEU A 50 -4.04 18.56 -8.56
CA LEU A 50 -3.17 17.40 -8.37
C LEU A 50 -3.89 16.09 -8.69
N LEU A 51 -5.20 16.02 -8.41
CA LEU A 51 -6.02 14.89 -8.81
C LEU A 51 -6.11 14.77 -10.34
N GLU A 52 -6.37 15.86 -11.05
CA GLU A 52 -6.41 15.86 -12.53
C GLU A 52 -5.08 15.36 -13.13
N GLU A 53 -3.96 15.84 -12.60
CA GLU A 53 -2.64 15.41 -13.05
C GLU A 53 -2.38 13.92 -12.80
N ALA A 54 -2.78 13.42 -11.62
CA ALA A 54 -2.64 12.01 -11.29
C ALA A 54 -3.56 11.11 -12.14
N LEU A 55 -4.79 11.55 -12.43
CA LEU A 55 -5.69 10.84 -13.32
C LEU A 55 -5.15 10.81 -14.75
N ALA A 56 -4.65 11.94 -15.25
CA ALA A 56 -4.09 12.04 -16.59
C ALA A 56 -2.87 11.11 -16.77
N LEU A 57 -2.04 10.92 -15.74
CA LEU A 57 -0.90 10.01 -15.77
C LEU A 57 -1.29 8.57 -16.15
N PHE A 58 -2.46 8.10 -15.70
CA PHE A 58 -2.97 6.76 -15.96
C PHE A 58 -4.02 6.70 -17.07
N GLY A 59 -4.42 7.85 -17.64
CA GLY A 59 -5.54 7.94 -18.59
C GLY A 59 -6.90 7.65 -17.94
N TYR A 60 -7.03 7.86 -16.63
CA TYR A 60 -8.27 7.74 -15.89
C TYR A 60 -9.06 9.06 -15.91
N THR A 61 -10.34 8.95 -15.58
CA THR A 61 -11.27 10.06 -15.40
C THR A 61 -11.92 9.95 -14.00
N HIS A 62 -12.65 10.99 -13.59
CA HIS A 62 -13.43 10.93 -12.34
C HIS A 62 -14.44 9.78 -12.31
N ASN A 63 -14.99 9.39 -13.48
CA ASN A 63 -15.95 8.28 -13.58
C ASN A 63 -15.32 6.91 -13.32
N ASP A 64 -14.00 6.81 -13.32
CA ASP A 64 -13.25 5.59 -13.05
C ASP A 64 -12.99 5.38 -11.55
N LEU A 65 -13.25 6.42 -10.74
CA LEU A 65 -13.01 6.39 -9.30
C LEU A 65 -14.18 5.80 -8.51
N ASP A 66 -13.86 5.08 -7.45
CA ASP A 66 -14.83 4.67 -6.42
C ASP A 66 -15.10 5.84 -5.47
N GLU A 67 -16.30 6.40 -5.52
CA GLU A 67 -16.68 7.56 -4.72
C GLU A 67 -16.66 7.33 -3.21
N ARG A 68 -16.66 6.07 -2.77
CA ARG A 68 -16.63 5.69 -1.35
C ARG A 68 -15.26 5.93 -0.71
N ILE A 69 -14.17 5.86 -1.50
CA ILE A 69 -12.79 6.03 -1.06
C ILE A 69 -12.19 7.21 -1.85
N LYS A 70 -12.28 8.40 -1.30
CA LYS A 70 -11.81 9.62 -2.00
C LYS A 70 -10.30 9.59 -2.22
N PRO A 71 -9.78 10.16 -3.33
CA PRO A 71 -8.35 10.35 -3.52
C PRO A 71 -7.72 11.16 -2.38
N ALA A 72 -6.59 10.67 -1.84
CA ALA A 72 -5.92 11.29 -0.71
C ALA A 72 -4.41 11.00 -0.70
N HIS A 73 -3.64 11.92 -0.12
CA HIS A 73 -2.32 11.60 0.36
C HIS A 73 -2.46 10.81 1.67
N ILE A 74 -1.88 9.62 1.72
CA ILE A 74 -1.90 8.72 2.87
C ILE A 74 -0.47 8.40 3.31
N ASN A 75 -0.26 8.16 4.61
CA ASN A 75 1.07 7.88 5.15
C ASN A 75 1.01 6.82 6.26
N GLY A 76 1.92 5.86 6.19
CA GLY A 76 2.13 4.81 7.19
C GLY A 76 3.64 4.52 7.36
N GLY A 77 4.47 5.59 7.32
CA GLY A 77 5.93 5.55 7.33
C GLY A 77 6.55 6.02 6.01
N ALA A 78 5.79 6.01 4.94
CA ALA A 78 6.11 6.65 3.66
C ALA A 78 4.83 7.30 3.10
N GLY A 79 4.99 8.35 2.28
CA GLY A 79 3.88 9.02 1.62
C GLY A 79 3.42 8.24 0.38
N HIS A 80 2.10 8.16 0.19
CA HIS A 80 1.48 7.54 -0.98
C HIS A 80 0.29 8.37 -1.43
N LEU A 81 -0.02 8.36 -2.72
CA LEU A 81 -1.34 8.77 -3.22
C LEU A 81 -2.22 7.53 -3.29
N VAL A 82 -3.43 7.56 -2.75
CA VAL A 82 -4.45 6.52 -3.00
C VAL A 82 -5.42 6.99 -4.07
N LEU A 83 -5.67 6.13 -5.07
CA LEU A 83 -6.72 6.25 -6.08
C LEU A 83 -7.53 4.96 -6.08
N ALA A 84 -8.76 5.00 -5.55
CA ALA A 84 -9.66 3.87 -5.58
C ALA A 84 -10.40 3.84 -6.92
N LEU A 85 -10.37 2.69 -7.59
CA LEU A 85 -11.01 2.45 -8.87
C LEU A 85 -12.32 1.69 -8.69
N ASN A 86 -13.30 1.95 -9.54
CA ASN A 86 -14.61 1.33 -9.45
C ASN A 86 -14.68 -0.08 -10.08
N SER A 87 -13.62 -0.53 -10.77
CA SER A 87 -13.60 -1.87 -11.35
C SER A 87 -12.23 -2.54 -11.33
N ARG A 88 -12.25 -3.88 -11.20
CA ARG A 88 -11.05 -4.72 -11.32
C ARG A 88 -10.41 -4.64 -12.71
N ALA A 89 -11.24 -4.42 -13.73
CA ALA A 89 -10.76 -4.31 -15.11
C ALA A 89 -9.89 -3.07 -15.32
N GLN A 90 -10.26 -1.93 -14.74
CA GLN A 90 -9.46 -0.71 -14.78
C GLN A 90 -8.15 -0.87 -14.02
N LEU A 91 -8.18 -1.50 -12.82
CA LEU A 91 -6.97 -1.80 -12.08
C LEU A 91 -6.02 -2.68 -12.91
N LYS A 92 -6.54 -3.73 -13.55
CA LYS A 92 -5.77 -4.63 -14.42
C LYS A 92 -5.15 -3.89 -15.61
N ALA A 93 -5.89 -2.97 -16.22
CA ALA A 93 -5.46 -2.21 -17.39
C ALA A 93 -4.46 -1.09 -17.10
N MET A 94 -4.05 -0.91 -15.83
CA MET A 94 -3.12 0.14 -15.41
C MET A 94 -1.86 0.14 -16.28
N HIS A 95 -1.58 1.30 -16.83
CA HIS A 95 -0.32 1.64 -17.48
C HIS A 95 -0.03 3.13 -17.28
N TYR A 96 1.22 3.53 -17.34
CA TYR A 96 1.61 4.93 -17.21
C TYR A 96 3.01 5.17 -17.81
N ASP A 97 3.33 6.42 -18.13
CA ASP A 97 4.71 6.79 -18.47
C ASP A 97 5.56 6.83 -17.19
N GLN A 98 6.60 5.99 -17.13
CA GLN A 98 7.41 5.84 -15.92
C GLN A 98 8.19 7.13 -15.58
N GLN A 99 8.64 7.89 -16.58
CA GLN A 99 9.36 9.13 -16.34
C GLN A 99 8.42 10.21 -15.77
N ALA A 100 7.25 10.40 -16.38
CA ALA A 100 6.24 11.33 -15.87
C ALA A 100 5.77 10.92 -14.45
N GLY A 101 5.56 9.63 -14.21
CA GLY A 101 5.23 9.10 -12.90
C GLY A 101 6.32 9.39 -11.85
N ARG A 102 7.61 9.25 -12.23
CA ARG A 102 8.73 9.59 -11.36
C ARG A 102 8.75 11.08 -11.01
N GLU A 103 8.57 11.94 -11.98
CA GLU A 103 8.55 13.40 -11.76
C GLU A 103 7.45 13.82 -10.80
N LEU A 104 6.23 13.29 -10.99
CA LEU A 104 5.10 13.51 -10.09
C LEU A 104 5.39 12.98 -8.67
N MET A 105 5.83 11.73 -8.53
CA MET A 105 6.10 11.13 -7.23
C MET A 105 7.21 11.84 -6.46
N VAL A 106 8.30 12.25 -7.13
CA VAL A 106 9.41 13.00 -6.51
C VAL A 106 8.93 14.36 -6.02
N ARG A 107 8.18 15.09 -6.85
CA ARG A 107 7.68 16.42 -6.53
C ARG A 107 6.73 16.40 -5.32
N GLU A 108 5.84 15.41 -5.25
CA GLU A 108 4.84 15.29 -4.18
C GLU A 108 5.34 14.52 -2.93
N GLY A 109 6.54 13.96 -2.99
CA GLY A 109 7.11 13.14 -1.90
C GLY A 109 6.39 11.81 -1.72
N TRP A 110 5.85 11.22 -2.80
CA TRP A 110 5.20 9.92 -2.78
C TRP A 110 6.20 8.81 -3.11
N ALA A 111 6.27 7.80 -2.25
CA ALA A 111 7.02 6.59 -2.54
C ALA A 111 6.34 5.79 -3.66
N THR A 112 5.00 5.62 -3.58
CA THR A 112 4.20 4.96 -4.62
C THR A 112 2.89 5.70 -4.85
N ILE A 113 2.23 5.41 -5.97
CA ILE A 113 0.80 5.66 -6.15
C ILE A 113 0.09 4.33 -5.93
N LEU A 114 -0.80 4.27 -4.95
CA LEU A 114 -1.58 3.09 -4.60
C LEU A 114 -2.90 3.11 -5.38
N LEU A 115 -2.98 2.31 -6.43
CA LEU A 115 -4.23 2.02 -7.12
C LEU A 115 -4.93 0.86 -6.40
N VAL A 116 -6.20 1.01 -6.07
CA VAL A 116 -6.94 0.02 -5.28
C VAL A 116 -8.34 -0.22 -5.86
N TRP A 117 -8.78 -1.48 -5.85
CA TRP A 117 -10.16 -1.86 -6.08
C TRP A 117 -10.67 -2.69 -4.90
N ALA A 118 -11.78 -2.28 -4.31
CA ALA A 118 -12.44 -3.00 -3.23
C ALA A 118 -13.36 -4.08 -3.82
N GLU A 119 -12.98 -5.35 -3.67
CA GLU A 119 -13.84 -6.48 -4.03
C GLU A 119 -14.95 -6.66 -3.00
N THR A 120 -14.58 -6.55 -1.71
CA THR A 120 -15.50 -6.51 -0.58
C THR A 120 -15.07 -5.42 0.40
N GLU A 121 -15.75 -5.31 1.52
CA GLU A 121 -15.35 -4.40 2.60
C GLU A 121 -14.02 -4.78 3.25
N GLN A 122 -13.61 -6.05 3.18
CA GLN A 122 -12.39 -6.58 3.78
C GLN A 122 -11.36 -7.08 2.77
N LEU A 123 -11.68 -7.17 1.48
CA LEU A 123 -10.77 -7.67 0.44
C LEU A 123 -10.52 -6.62 -0.62
N PHE A 124 -9.26 -6.27 -0.80
CA PHE A 124 -8.80 -5.28 -1.76
C PHE A 124 -7.77 -5.87 -2.74
N HIS A 125 -7.84 -5.44 -4.00
CA HIS A 125 -6.80 -5.68 -4.98
C HIS A 125 -6.04 -4.39 -5.22
N THR A 126 -4.71 -4.48 -5.27
CA THR A 126 -3.88 -3.27 -5.41
C THR A 126 -2.79 -3.44 -6.45
N ARG A 127 -2.42 -2.30 -7.05
CA ARG A 127 -1.21 -2.12 -7.83
C ARG A 127 -0.47 -0.88 -7.31
N ASN A 128 0.85 -0.97 -7.25
CA ASN A 128 1.69 0.08 -6.67
C ASN A 128 2.75 0.55 -7.68
N PRO A 129 2.42 1.44 -8.64
CA PRO A 129 3.41 2.21 -9.39
C PRO A 129 4.52 2.75 -8.50
N PHE A 130 5.79 2.44 -8.82
CA PHE A 130 6.95 2.76 -7.97
C PHE A 130 8.08 3.43 -8.76
N ALA A 131 7.73 4.35 -9.64
CA ALA A 131 8.70 5.08 -10.45
C ALA A 131 9.71 5.88 -9.61
N PHE A 132 9.33 6.34 -8.42
CA PHE A 132 10.24 6.94 -7.43
C PHE A 132 11.43 6.03 -7.11
N GLY A 133 11.19 4.73 -6.91
CA GLY A 133 12.22 3.72 -6.64
C GLY A 133 12.94 3.19 -7.88
N GLY A 134 12.64 3.72 -9.07
CA GLY A 134 13.28 3.33 -10.33
C GLY A 134 12.72 2.06 -10.98
N VAL A 135 11.64 1.50 -10.45
CA VAL A 135 10.93 0.35 -11.02
C VAL A 135 9.50 0.75 -11.40
N TYR A 136 8.92 0.01 -12.35
CA TYR A 136 7.59 0.32 -12.86
C TYR A 136 6.52 0.09 -11.78
N GLU A 137 6.60 -1.02 -11.06
CA GLU A 137 5.63 -1.44 -10.05
C GLU A 137 6.31 -2.26 -8.95
N ASP A 138 5.87 -2.08 -7.70
CA ASP A 138 6.34 -2.85 -6.54
C ASP A 138 5.39 -4.05 -6.29
N PRO A 139 5.92 -5.27 -6.11
CA PRO A 139 5.08 -6.46 -5.93
C PRO A 139 4.47 -6.61 -4.53
N ALA A 140 4.98 -5.93 -3.50
CA ALA A 140 4.50 -6.09 -2.11
C ALA A 140 4.83 -4.87 -1.25
N THR A 141 3.90 -3.92 -1.16
CA THR A 141 4.14 -2.63 -0.52
C THR A 141 3.48 -2.55 0.86
N GLY A 142 4.18 -3.03 1.88
CA GLY A 142 3.67 -3.03 3.27
C GLY A 142 3.35 -1.65 3.82
N ALA A 143 4.16 -0.61 3.49
CA ALA A 143 3.93 0.76 3.92
C ALA A 143 2.64 1.36 3.32
N ALA A 144 2.37 1.11 2.02
CA ALA A 144 1.12 1.53 1.38
C ALA A 144 -0.09 0.79 1.95
N THR A 145 0.06 -0.51 2.25
CA THR A 145 -0.97 -1.31 2.95
C THR A 145 -1.30 -0.73 4.31
N ALA A 146 -0.29 -0.35 5.11
CA ALA A 146 -0.48 0.29 6.40
C ALA A 146 -1.17 1.65 6.26
N ALA A 147 -0.73 2.47 5.32
CA ALA A 147 -1.31 3.78 5.04
C ALA A 147 -2.78 3.68 4.61
N LEU A 148 -3.11 2.68 3.76
CA LEU A 148 -4.49 2.40 3.36
C LEU A 148 -5.35 1.99 4.56
N GLY A 149 -4.88 1.07 5.41
CA GLY A 149 -5.60 0.64 6.61
C GLY A 149 -5.93 1.82 7.53
N GLY A 150 -4.94 2.70 7.78
CA GLY A 150 -5.18 3.93 8.54
C GLY A 150 -6.20 4.86 7.90
N TYR A 151 -6.11 5.04 6.59
CA TYR A 151 -7.05 5.88 5.85
C TYR A 151 -8.48 5.32 5.85
N LEU A 152 -8.65 4.01 5.64
CA LEU A 152 -9.96 3.36 5.70
C LEU A 152 -10.64 3.53 7.07
N ARG A 153 -9.85 3.42 8.16
CA ARG A 153 -10.34 3.75 9.51
C ARG A 153 -10.82 5.20 9.61
N ASP A 154 -10.00 6.13 9.13
CA ASP A 154 -10.24 7.57 9.29
C ASP A 154 -11.46 8.05 8.49
N ILE A 155 -11.81 7.38 7.37
CA ILE A 155 -13.03 7.66 6.60
C ILE A 155 -14.25 6.85 7.06
N GLY A 156 -14.12 6.01 8.09
CA GLY A 156 -15.22 5.18 8.60
C GLY A 156 -15.61 4.01 7.70
N TRP A 157 -14.67 3.49 6.89
CA TRP A 157 -14.91 2.31 6.07
C TRP A 157 -15.21 1.08 6.95
N PRO A 158 -16.18 0.21 6.60
CA PRO A 158 -16.62 -0.92 7.44
C PRO A 158 -15.63 -2.11 7.39
N HIS A 159 -14.35 -1.85 7.71
CA HIS A 159 -13.26 -2.83 7.63
C HIS A 159 -13.32 -3.97 8.69
N GLY A 160 -14.13 -3.81 9.75
CA GLY A 160 -14.29 -4.84 10.80
C GLY A 160 -13.01 -5.15 11.60
N GLY A 161 -12.03 -4.21 11.64
CA GLY A 161 -10.76 -4.37 12.35
C GLY A 161 -9.62 -4.95 11.51
N LEU A 162 -9.88 -5.44 10.29
CA LEU A 162 -8.84 -5.98 9.40
C LEU A 162 -9.22 -5.88 7.92
N ILE A 163 -8.21 -5.87 7.05
CA ILE A 163 -8.37 -6.05 5.60
C ILE A 163 -7.31 -7.01 5.07
N ASP A 164 -7.67 -7.73 4.02
CA ASP A 164 -6.76 -8.53 3.20
C ASP A 164 -6.51 -7.83 1.87
N ILE A 165 -5.27 -7.85 1.41
CA ILE A 165 -4.86 -7.24 0.15
C ILE A 165 -4.21 -8.30 -0.74
N ILE A 166 -4.62 -8.32 -2.00
CA ILE A 166 -3.96 -9.06 -3.07
C ILE A 166 -3.25 -8.03 -3.96
N GLN A 167 -1.93 -8.04 -3.97
CA GLN A 167 -1.09 -7.15 -4.76
C GLN A 167 -0.31 -7.96 -5.81
N ALA A 168 0.07 -7.35 -6.93
CA ALA A 168 0.90 -7.94 -7.99
C ALA A 168 0.27 -9.16 -8.71
N GLU A 169 -1.04 -9.31 -8.68
CA GLU A 169 -1.76 -10.34 -9.44
C GLU A 169 -1.47 -10.21 -10.94
N ASP A 170 -1.53 -8.98 -11.44
CA ASP A 170 -1.30 -8.67 -12.86
C ASP A 170 0.18 -8.69 -13.26
N MET A 171 1.09 -8.82 -12.29
CA MET A 171 2.53 -9.09 -12.51
C MET A 171 2.82 -10.60 -12.60
N GLY A 172 1.82 -11.46 -12.38
CA GLY A 172 1.97 -12.92 -12.39
C GLY A 172 2.60 -13.52 -11.12
N SER A 173 2.77 -12.73 -10.06
CA SER A 173 3.32 -13.17 -8.77
C SER A 173 2.55 -12.53 -7.61
N PRO A 174 1.30 -12.96 -7.35
CA PRO A 174 0.44 -12.35 -6.35
C PRO A 174 1.04 -12.43 -4.95
N SER A 175 1.08 -11.31 -4.27
CA SER A 175 1.41 -11.16 -2.85
C SER A 175 0.14 -10.97 -2.04
N ARG A 176 0.05 -11.66 -0.90
CA ARG A 176 -1.06 -11.53 0.05
C ARG A 176 -0.57 -10.82 1.29
N LEU A 177 -1.20 -9.70 1.60
CA LEU A 177 -0.89 -8.90 2.78
C LEU A 177 -2.16 -8.76 3.62
N ARG A 178 -2.00 -8.71 4.94
CA ARG A 178 -3.09 -8.45 5.90
C ARG A 178 -2.73 -7.24 6.73
N ALA A 179 -3.67 -6.31 6.88
CA ALA A 179 -3.56 -5.18 7.79
C ALA A 179 -4.57 -5.32 8.93
N GLU A 180 -4.09 -5.29 10.16
CA GLU A 180 -4.89 -5.20 11.38
C GLU A 180 -5.04 -3.72 11.74
N ILE A 181 -6.30 -3.27 11.84
CA ILE A 181 -6.66 -1.85 11.93
C ILE A 181 -7.27 -1.55 13.31
N PRO A 182 -6.50 -0.96 14.24
CA PRO A 182 -7.07 -0.52 15.53
C PRO A 182 -8.07 0.62 15.34
N GLU A 183 -9.05 0.71 16.21
CA GLU A 183 -10.09 1.73 16.16
C GLU A 183 -9.55 3.17 16.42
N GLN A 184 -8.48 3.30 17.21
CA GLN A 184 -7.94 4.60 17.61
C GLN A 184 -7.38 5.36 16.39
N PRO A 185 -7.88 6.56 16.06
CA PRO A 185 -7.35 7.39 14.99
C PRO A 185 -5.85 7.67 15.15
N GLY A 186 -5.13 7.69 14.03
CA GLY A 186 -3.69 7.98 14.00
C GLY A 186 -2.80 6.85 14.52
N SER A 187 -3.36 5.73 15.06
CA SER A 187 -2.54 4.63 15.54
C SER A 187 -1.81 3.90 14.40
N SER A 188 -0.75 3.19 14.78
CA SER A 188 0.00 2.31 13.90
C SER A 188 -0.85 1.15 13.39
N ILE A 189 -0.54 0.66 12.21
CA ILE A 189 -1.17 -0.50 11.58
C ILE A 189 -0.16 -1.65 11.56
N ARG A 190 -0.60 -2.85 11.96
CA ARG A 190 0.19 -4.06 11.83
C ARG A 190 -0.08 -4.69 10.46
N VAL A 191 0.97 -4.83 9.67
CA VAL A 191 0.89 -5.47 8.34
C VAL A 191 1.67 -6.76 8.36
N SER A 192 1.06 -7.85 7.92
CA SER A 192 1.67 -9.17 7.85
C SER A 192 1.54 -9.80 6.46
N GLY A 193 2.43 -10.75 6.17
CA GLY A 193 2.41 -11.51 4.93
C GLY A 193 3.38 -12.68 5.00
N MET A 194 3.30 -13.56 3.98
CA MET A 194 4.19 -14.70 3.82
C MET A 194 5.21 -14.41 2.74
N ALA A 195 6.45 -14.85 2.96
CA ALA A 195 7.52 -14.79 1.97
C ALA A 195 8.15 -16.17 1.80
N ARG A 196 8.68 -16.43 0.59
CA ARG A 196 9.51 -17.61 0.30
C ARG A 196 10.85 -17.15 -0.24
N THR A 197 11.88 -17.96 0.00
CA THR A 197 13.16 -17.78 -0.69
C THR A 197 12.99 -18.24 -2.14
N LEU A 198 13.46 -17.43 -3.08
CA LEU A 198 13.52 -17.75 -4.51
C LEU A 198 14.70 -18.65 -4.81
#